data_beccb2e3baea19f9410b1e4a1053246e
#
_entry.id   beccb2e3baea19f9410b1e4a1053246e
#
_cell.length_a   1.000
_cell.length_b   1.000
_cell.length_c   1.000
_cell.angle_alpha   90.00
_cell.angle_beta   90.00
_cell.angle_gamma   90.00
#
_symmetry.space_group_name_H-M   'P 1'
#
loop_
_entity.id
_entity.type
_entity.pdbx_description
1 polymer ?
#
loop_
_entity_poly.entity_id
_entity_poly.type
_entity_poly.pdbx_seq_one_letter_code
_entity_poly.pdbx_strand_id
1 'polypeptide(L)'
;VSKNVMPSIVSITGKFETTSQSWFGQTQSSESEGVGSGIIIGKKDGKILIVTNNHVVADAKSLSVGFVDGKSASATIRGTDSDADLAVVEVDTKNMKSSTLKKIAEITLGDSSKLQTGERAIAIGNALGYGQSVTGGYISALNRQVQLTDKTMTLIQTDAAINPGNSGGALLNSKGELIGINTVKYSSEDVEGMGYAIPINTAKPIINKLIKNEATSESEQAYLGVSGQTIDSSMASQFDMPSGVYVQQVIKSSPAQKAG
;
A
#
# COMPACT_ATOMS: atom_id res chain seq x y z
N VAL A 1 8.35 -23.39 2.33
CA VAL A 1 8.42 -21.96 2.05
C VAL A 1 7.66 -21.18 3.11
N SER A 2 6.34 -21.31 3.23
CA SER A 2 5.48 -20.50 4.10
C SER A 2 5.95 -20.49 5.56
N LYS A 3 6.25 -21.64 6.17
CA LYS A 3 6.69 -21.73 7.57
C LYS A 3 7.91 -20.82 7.88
N ASN A 4 8.83 -20.67 6.93
CA ASN A 4 10.04 -19.88 7.11
C ASN A 4 9.80 -18.38 6.88
N VAL A 5 8.78 -18.03 6.10
CA VAL A 5 8.49 -16.65 5.70
C VAL A 5 7.41 -15.99 6.57
N MET A 6 6.48 -16.77 7.13
CA MET A 6 5.43 -16.25 8.02
C MET A 6 5.95 -15.33 9.15
N PRO A 7 7.13 -15.57 9.76
CA PRO A 7 7.73 -14.65 10.72
C PRO A 7 8.03 -13.25 10.19
N SER A 8 8.10 -13.07 8.88
CA SER A 8 8.34 -11.78 8.23
C SER A 8 7.06 -11.05 7.84
N ILE A 9 5.89 -11.70 7.98
CA ILE A 9 4.61 -11.13 7.61
C ILE A 9 3.86 -10.71 8.87
N VAL A 10 3.24 -9.54 8.82
CA VAL A 10 2.50 -8.95 9.92
C VAL A 10 1.09 -8.57 9.46
N SER A 11 0.15 -8.50 10.40
CA SER A 11 -1.12 -7.83 10.19
C SER A 11 -0.98 -6.34 10.52
N ILE A 12 -1.69 -5.50 9.79
CA ILE A 12 -1.80 -4.07 10.08
C ILE A 12 -3.28 -3.76 10.28
N THR A 13 -3.60 -3.15 11.41
CA THR A 13 -4.94 -2.66 11.71
C THR A 13 -4.87 -1.15 11.88
N GLY A 14 -5.62 -0.43 11.06
CA GLY A 14 -5.78 1.02 11.13
C GLY A 14 -7.14 1.39 11.71
N LYS A 15 -7.19 2.43 12.56
CA LYS A 15 -8.43 3.08 12.96
C LYS A 15 -8.61 4.34 12.16
N PHE A 16 -9.76 4.47 11.52
CA PHE A 16 -10.12 5.58 10.65
C PHE A 16 -11.33 6.30 11.24
N GLU A 17 -11.40 7.61 11.07
CA GLU A 17 -12.58 8.38 11.43
C GLU A 17 -13.23 8.92 10.15
N THR A 18 -14.47 8.54 9.93
CA THR A 18 -15.28 9.09 8.87
C THR A 18 -16.23 10.13 9.45
N THR A 19 -16.08 11.37 9.03
CA THR A 19 -16.97 12.46 9.44
C THR A 19 -18.01 12.66 8.35
N SER A 20 -19.27 12.39 8.66
CA SER A 20 -20.40 12.70 7.78
C SER A 20 -21.17 13.90 8.32
N GLN A 21 -21.42 14.88 7.45
CA GLN A 21 -22.27 16.03 7.77
C GLN A 21 -23.70 15.74 7.31
N SER A 22 -24.63 15.71 8.27
CA SER A 22 -26.05 15.58 7.98
C SER A 22 -26.56 16.84 7.28
N TRP A 23 -27.58 16.72 6.45
CA TRP A 23 -28.32 17.84 5.82
C TRP A 23 -28.75 18.92 6.82
N PHE A 24 -28.93 18.57 8.11
CA PHE A 24 -29.28 19.49 9.19
C PHE A 24 -28.08 20.08 9.95
N GLY A 25 -26.84 19.99 9.38
CA GLY A 25 -25.64 20.59 9.97
C GLY A 25 -25.05 19.86 11.18
N GLN A 26 -25.59 18.71 11.56
CA GLN A 26 -24.99 17.87 12.60
C GLN A 26 -23.85 17.07 12.00
N THR A 27 -22.68 17.19 12.61
CA THR A 27 -21.49 16.40 12.27
C THR A 27 -21.52 15.13 13.10
N GLN A 28 -21.58 13.97 12.45
CA GLN A 28 -21.49 12.67 13.08
C GLN A 28 -20.17 12.03 12.66
N SER A 29 -19.31 11.73 13.64
CA SER A 29 -18.10 10.95 13.39
C SER A 29 -18.34 9.49 13.75
N SER A 30 -17.94 8.59 12.85
CA SER A 30 -17.93 7.14 13.09
C SER A 30 -16.50 6.62 12.97
N GLU A 31 -16.09 5.78 13.91
CA GLU A 31 -14.83 5.05 13.81
C GLU A 31 -15.05 3.78 12.99
N SER A 32 -14.12 3.50 12.08
CA SER A 32 -14.04 2.24 11.33
C SER A 32 -12.66 1.64 11.47
N GLU A 33 -12.57 0.32 11.39
CA GLU A 33 -11.30 -0.39 11.39
C GLU A 33 -11.04 -0.97 9.99
N GLY A 34 -9.83 -0.71 9.48
CA GLY A 34 -9.32 -1.31 8.26
C GLY A 34 -8.22 -2.32 8.58
N VAL A 35 -8.18 -3.42 7.86
CA VAL A 35 -7.19 -4.49 8.04
C VAL A 35 -6.43 -4.72 6.74
N GLY A 36 -5.11 -4.83 6.86
CA GLY A 36 -4.20 -5.20 5.79
C GLY A 36 -3.03 -6.01 6.31
N SER A 37 -2.04 -6.17 5.47
CA SER A 37 -0.81 -6.89 5.75
C SER A 37 0.40 -6.00 5.63
N GLY A 38 1.51 -6.43 6.19
CA GLY A 38 2.82 -5.81 6.03
C GLY A 38 3.94 -6.84 6.00
N ILE A 39 5.09 -6.42 5.53
CA ILE A 39 6.28 -7.27 5.38
C ILE A 39 7.43 -6.62 6.14
N ILE A 40 8.05 -7.35 7.06
CA ILE A 40 9.24 -6.89 7.79
C ILE A 40 10.43 -6.90 6.83
N ILE A 41 10.96 -5.72 6.54
CA ILE A 41 12.05 -5.51 5.59
C ILE A 41 13.38 -5.17 6.25
N GLY A 42 13.39 -4.95 7.56
CA GLY A 42 14.62 -4.67 8.29
C GLY A 42 14.40 -4.16 9.70
N LYS A 43 15.54 -3.97 10.37
CA LYS A 43 15.63 -3.31 11.68
C LYS A 43 16.65 -2.18 11.58
N LYS A 44 16.28 -1.00 12.04
CA LYS A 44 17.14 0.18 12.04
C LYS A 44 16.85 1.04 13.27
N ASP A 45 17.90 1.48 13.96
CA ASP A 45 17.82 2.44 15.08
C ASP A 45 16.80 2.04 16.18
N GLY A 46 16.74 0.74 16.52
CA GLY A 46 15.80 0.22 17.51
C GLY A 46 14.35 0.12 17.03
N LYS A 47 14.13 0.23 15.73
CA LYS A 47 12.80 0.13 15.11
C LYS A 47 12.75 -1.03 14.12
N ILE A 48 11.61 -1.67 14.03
CA ILE A 48 11.28 -2.64 12.98
C ILE A 48 10.65 -1.85 11.84
N LEU A 49 11.18 -2.02 10.64
CA LEU A 49 10.69 -1.39 9.42
C LEU A 49 9.81 -2.39 8.66
N ILE A 50 8.62 -1.95 8.30
CA ILE A 50 7.58 -2.77 7.67
C ILE A 50 7.09 -2.04 6.43
N VAL A 51 7.13 -2.68 5.27
CA VAL A 51 6.49 -2.18 4.05
C VAL A 51 5.06 -2.68 3.96
N THR A 52 4.18 -1.84 3.46
CA THR A 52 2.77 -2.13 3.18
C THR A 52 2.28 -1.27 2.01
N ASN A 53 1.01 -1.37 1.65
CA ASN A 53 0.39 -0.44 0.71
C ASN A 53 0.02 0.88 1.40
N ASN A 54 0.07 1.97 0.63
CA ASN A 54 -0.36 3.28 1.13
C ASN A 54 -1.85 3.27 1.52
N HIS A 55 -2.72 2.69 0.70
CA HIS A 55 -4.16 2.65 0.98
C HIS A 55 -4.53 1.87 2.27
N VAL A 56 -3.63 1.04 2.81
CA VAL A 56 -3.82 0.33 4.08
C VAL A 56 -3.65 1.25 5.28
N VAL A 57 -2.82 2.28 5.17
CA VAL A 57 -2.42 3.14 6.30
C VAL A 57 -2.76 4.62 6.12
N ALA A 58 -3.10 5.05 4.90
CA ALA A 58 -3.47 6.43 4.62
C ALA A 58 -4.66 6.85 5.48
N ASP A 59 -4.59 8.06 6.05
CA ASP A 59 -5.61 8.67 6.89
C ASP A 59 -5.94 7.91 8.20
N ALA A 60 -5.14 6.90 8.58
CA ALA A 60 -5.30 6.19 9.83
C ALA A 60 -4.92 7.09 11.02
N LYS A 61 -5.82 7.26 11.99
CA LYS A 61 -5.55 7.96 13.26
C LYS A 61 -4.57 7.20 14.15
N SER A 62 -4.63 5.88 14.11
CA SER A 62 -3.71 5.01 14.83
C SER A 62 -3.50 3.71 14.07
N LEU A 63 -2.29 3.17 14.19
CA LEU A 63 -1.90 1.90 13.58
C LEU A 63 -1.44 0.91 14.65
N SER A 64 -1.85 -0.33 14.49
CA SER A 64 -1.40 -1.47 15.27
C SER A 64 -0.86 -2.55 14.34
N VAL A 65 0.30 -3.12 14.70
CA VAL A 65 0.94 -4.22 13.97
C VAL A 65 0.86 -5.48 14.81
N GLY A 66 0.26 -6.52 14.26
CA GLY A 66 0.17 -7.86 14.85
C GLY A 66 1.24 -8.79 14.30
N PHE A 67 1.95 -9.48 15.18
CA PHE A 67 3.06 -10.38 14.86
C PHE A 67 2.64 -11.84 14.88
N VAL A 68 3.48 -12.70 14.32
CA VAL A 68 3.25 -14.16 14.19
C VAL A 68 2.95 -14.88 15.50
N ASP A 69 3.30 -14.29 16.65
CA ASP A 69 3.03 -14.87 17.98
C ASP A 69 1.73 -14.36 18.63
N GLY A 70 0.90 -13.65 17.86
CA GLY A 70 -0.37 -13.09 18.34
C GLY A 70 -0.20 -11.86 19.24
N LYS A 71 1.01 -11.28 19.32
CA LYS A 71 1.25 -10.01 20.03
C LYS A 71 1.14 -8.85 19.05
N SER A 72 0.71 -7.70 19.55
CA SER A 72 0.61 -6.48 18.78
C SER A 72 1.42 -5.35 19.42
N ALA A 73 1.80 -4.38 18.60
CA ALA A 73 2.44 -3.15 19.02
C ALA A 73 1.93 -1.98 18.19
N SER A 74 1.92 -0.78 18.77
CA SER A 74 1.62 0.46 18.05
C SER A 74 2.68 0.73 17.00
N ALA A 75 2.26 1.25 15.86
CA ALA A 75 3.13 1.64 14.76
C ALA A 75 2.90 3.09 14.37
N THR A 76 3.90 3.68 13.74
CA THR A 76 3.82 5.02 13.13
C THR A 76 4.20 4.94 11.66
N ILE A 77 3.62 5.82 10.86
CA ILE A 77 4.00 5.94 9.45
C ILE A 77 5.36 6.63 9.39
N ARG A 78 6.31 6.00 8.70
CA ARG A 78 7.63 6.58 8.43
C ARG A 78 7.65 7.37 7.14
N GLY A 79 6.90 6.94 6.14
CA GLY A 79 6.74 7.63 4.87
C GLY A 79 5.76 6.90 3.97
N THR A 80 5.16 7.63 3.05
CA THR A 80 4.17 7.14 2.09
C THR A 80 4.48 7.62 0.69
N ASP A 81 4.07 6.83 -0.29
CA ASP A 81 4.05 7.18 -1.71
C ASP A 81 2.70 6.74 -2.26
N SER A 82 1.80 7.70 -2.45
CA SER A 82 0.43 7.46 -2.96
C SER A 82 0.44 7.01 -4.41
N ASP A 83 1.43 7.46 -5.20
CA ASP A 83 1.53 7.13 -6.61
C ASP A 83 1.93 5.69 -6.85
N ALA A 84 2.86 5.20 -6.04
CA ALA A 84 3.27 3.80 -6.07
C ALA A 84 2.39 2.89 -5.20
N ASP A 85 1.45 3.44 -4.43
CA ASP A 85 0.65 2.73 -3.43
C ASP A 85 1.53 1.98 -2.42
N LEU A 86 2.59 2.62 -1.93
CA LEU A 86 3.53 2.07 -0.97
C LEU A 86 3.62 2.92 0.29
N ALA A 87 3.82 2.28 1.42
CA ALA A 87 4.12 2.93 2.69
C ALA A 87 5.17 2.13 3.47
N VAL A 88 5.93 2.82 4.29
CA VAL A 88 6.77 2.21 5.32
C VAL A 88 6.23 2.65 6.68
N VAL A 89 5.94 1.68 7.52
CA VAL A 89 5.59 1.89 8.92
C VAL A 89 6.71 1.38 9.81
N GLU A 90 6.81 1.94 11.01
CA GLU A 90 7.83 1.56 11.98
C GLU A 90 7.22 1.22 13.34
N VAL A 91 7.81 0.21 14.00
CA VAL A 91 7.46 -0.22 15.35
C VAL A 91 8.69 -0.08 16.25
N ASP A 92 8.55 0.66 17.36
CA ASP A 92 9.64 0.80 18.35
C ASP A 92 9.80 -0.50 19.14
N THR A 93 11.04 -1.06 19.09
CA THR A 93 11.36 -2.32 19.77
C THR A 93 11.45 -2.21 21.31
N LYS A 94 11.58 -0.98 21.85
CA LYS A 94 11.71 -0.73 23.29
C LYS A 94 10.50 -1.25 24.08
N ASN A 95 9.31 -1.17 23.46
CA ASN A 95 8.06 -1.60 24.09
C ASN A 95 7.67 -3.04 23.74
N MET A 96 8.54 -3.78 23.04
CA MET A 96 8.29 -5.15 22.61
C MET A 96 8.93 -6.17 23.55
N LYS A 97 8.25 -7.30 23.73
CA LYS A 97 8.82 -8.42 24.47
C LYS A 97 9.94 -9.09 23.69
N SER A 98 11.02 -9.44 24.36
CA SER A 98 12.15 -10.17 23.74
C SER A 98 11.72 -11.50 23.09
N SER A 99 10.64 -12.14 23.60
CA SER A 99 10.07 -13.35 23.00
C SER A 99 9.50 -13.11 21.61
N THR A 100 8.86 -11.97 21.36
CA THR A 100 8.34 -11.56 20.05
C THR A 100 9.48 -11.24 19.09
N LEU A 101 10.47 -10.45 19.59
CA LEU A 101 11.65 -10.06 18.77
C LEU A 101 12.45 -11.27 18.26
N LYS A 102 12.46 -12.39 19.00
CA LYS A 102 13.14 -13.64 18.59
C LYS A 102 12.34 -14.44 17.56
N LYS A 103 11.03 -14.18 17.41
CA LYS A 103 10.15 -14.92 16.52
C LYS A 103 9.95 -14.24 15.16
N ILE A 104 10.30 -12.97 15.04
CA ILE A 104 10.18 -12.22 13.79
C ILE A 104 11.47 -12.34 12.97
N ALA A 105 11.32 -12.31 11.65
CA ALA A 105 12.42 -12.38 10.70
C ALA A 105 12.30 -11.27 9.66
N GLU A 106 13.41 -10.88 9.07
CA GLU A 106 13.41 -10.02 7.88
C GLU A 106 13.17 -10.87 6.65
N ILE A 107 12.43 -10.32 5.68
CA ILE A 107 12.15 -11.01 4.42
C ILE A 107 13.41 -11.04 3.53
N THR A 108 13.60 -12.13 2.81
CA THR A 108 14.61 -12.19 1.75
C THR A 108 14.04 -11.59 0.48
N LEU A 109 14.70 -10.58 -0.08
CA LEU A 109 14.28 -9.96 -1.33
C LEU A 109 14.72 -10.84 -2.52
N GLY A 110 13.80 -11.06 -3.44
CA GLY A 110 14.06 -11.68 -4.73
C GLY A 110 14.38 -10.64 -5.81
N ASP A 111 14.25 -11.08 -7.06
CA ASP A 111 14.49 -10.26 -8.24
C ASP A 111 13.32 -10.43 -9.23
N SER A 112 12.42 -9.45 -9.26
CA SER A 112 11.25 -9.50 -10.12
C SER A 112 11.55 -9.34 -11.61
N SER A 113 12.76 -8.90 -12.00
CA SER A 113 13.17 -8.82 -13.40
C SER A 113 13.49 -10.17 -14.04
N LYS A 114 13.70 -11.21 -13.21
CA LYS A 114 14.01 -12.57 -13.65
C LYS A 114 12.80 -13.49 -13.72
N LEU A 115 11.62 -12.99 -13.34
CA LEU A 115 10.40 -13.78 -13.34
C LEU A 115 9.99 -14.17 -14.75
N GLN A 116 9.38 -15.34 -14.85
CA GLN A 116 8.76 -15.85 -16.08
C GLN A 116 7.28 -16.17 -15.82
N THR A 117 6.44 -15.94 -16.81
CA THR A 117 5.04 -16.40 -16.78
C THR A 117 4.99 -17.91 -16.65
N GLY A 118 4.13 -18.42 -15.78
CA GLY A 118 4.02 -19.83 -15.44
C GLY A 118 4.89 -20.26 -14.24
N GLU A 119 5.73 -19.40 -13.69
CA GLU A 119 6.43 -19.68 -12.43
C GLU A 119 5.46 -19.71 -11.25
N ARG A 120 5.75 -20.56 -10.28
CA ARG A 120 4.93 -20.69 -9.08
C ARG A 120 5.01 -19.43 -8.22
N ALA A 121 3.84 -18.95 -7.82
CA ALA A 121 3.67 -17.82 -6.90
C ALA A 121 2.99 -18.27 -5.61
N ILE A 122 3.42 -17.70 -4.48
CA ILE A 122 2.83 -17.93 -3.15
C ILE A 122 2.50 -16.56 -2.57
N ALA A 123 1.24 -16.31 -2.30
CA ALA A 123 0.81 -15.08 -1.64
C ALA A 123 0.58 -15.34 -0.15
N ILE A 124 1.12 -14.46 0.71
CA ILE A 124 0.92 -14.51 2.16
C ILE A 124 0.45 -13.14 2.64
N GLY A 125 -0.61 -13.15 3.45
CA GLY A 125 -1.16 -11.97 4.07
C GLY A 125 -2.14 -12.35 5.19
N ASN A 126 -2.80 -11.35 5.77
CA ASN A 126 -3.82 -11.53 6.81
C ASN A 126 -5.21 -11.33 6.21
N ALA A 127 -5.63 -12.25 5.34
CA ALA A 127 -6.90 -12.15 4.65
C ALA A 127 -8.06 -12.03 5.65
N LEU A 128 -8.90 -11.01 5.45
CA LEU A 128 -10.09 -10.73 6.26
C LEU A 128 -9.85 -10.56 7.77
N GLY A 129 -8.60 -10.37 8.21
CA GLY A 129 -8.28 -10.23 9.63
C GLY A 129 -8.34 -11.51 10.47
N TYR A 130 -8.59 -12.67 9.85
CA TYR A 130 -8.69 -13.97 10.55
C TYR A 130 -7.34 -14.62 10.86
N GLY A 131 -6.25 -13.91 10.65
CA GLY A 131 -4.89 -14.42 10.81
C GLY A 131 -4.18 -14.62 9.47
N GLN A 132 -2.90 -14.99 9.55
CA GLN A 132 -2.11 -15.21 8.35
C GLN A 132 -2.68 -16.33 7.49
N SER A 133 -2.91 -16.05 6.22
CA SER A 133 -3.34 -17.01 5.20
C SER A 133 -2.30 -17.13 4.09
N VAL A 134 -2.23 -18.29 3.50
CA VAL A 134 -1.31 -18.62 2.40
C VAL A 134 -2.14 -19.10 1.22
N THR A 135 -2.01 -18.44 0.09
CA THR A 135 -2.58 -18.89 -1.18
C THR A 135 -1.48 -19.20 -2.17
N GLY A 136 -1.74 -20.09 -3.10
CA GLY A 136 -0.76 -20.49 -4.12
C GLY A 136 -1.37 -20.44 -5.50
N GLY A 137 -0.54 -20.11 -6.47
CA GLY A 137 -0.87 -20.01 -7.87
C GLY A 137 0.40 -19.86 -8.70
N TYR A 138 0.26 -19.16 -9.82
CA TYR A 138 1.33 -18.94 -10.80
C TYR A 138 1.40 -17.45 -11.18
N ILE A 139 2.51 -17.06 -11.75
CA ILE A 139 2.64 -15.76 -12.43
C ILE A 139 1.87 -15.88 -13.76
N SER A 140 0.74 -15.18 -13.84
CA SER A 140 -0.14 -15.22 -15.02
C SER A 140 0.33 -14.26 -16.11
N ALA A 141 0.88 -13.09 -15.71
CA ALA A 141 1.47 -12.13 -16.65
C ALA A 141 2.47 -11.22 -15.93
N LEU A 142 3.41 -10.70 -16.69
CA LEU A 142 4.38 -9.69 -16.27
C LEU A 142 4.14 -8.39 -17.01
N ASN A 143 4.57 -7.28 -16.40
CA ASN A 143 4.44 -5.93 -16.97
C ASN A 143 2.99 -5.59 -17.37
N ARG A 144 2.02 -6.07 -16.58
CA ARG A 144 0.61 -5.79 -16.83
C ARG A 144 0.33 -4.32 -16.53
N GLN A 145 -0.04 -3.57 -17.54
CA GLN A 145 -0.46 -2.18 -17.37
C GLN A 145 -1.91 -2.15 -16.90
N VAL A 146 -2.12 -1.60 -15.71
CA VAL A 146 -3.45 -1.38 -15.13
C VAL A 146 -3.70 0.12 -15.14
N GLN A 147 -4.69 0.51 -15.94
CA GLN A 147 -5.13 1.90 -16.06
C GLN A 147 -5.97 2.27 -14.84
N LEU A 148 -5.59 3.33 -14.18
CA LEU A 148 -6.37 3.98 -13.11
C LEU A 148 -6.93 5.29 -13.64
N THR A 149 -7.75 5.96 -12.84
CA THR A 149 -8.38 7.23 -13.23
C THR A 149 -7.34 8.30 -13.58
N ASP A 150 -6.21 8.33 -12.90
CA ASP A 150 -5.19 9.39 -12.96
C ASP A 150 -3.80 8.88 -13.35
N LYS A 151 -3.59 7.56 -13.40
CA LYS A 151 -2.27 6.96 -13.68
C LYS A 151 -2.35 5.52 -14.19
N THR A 152 -1.24 5.06 -14.76
CA THR A 152 -1.05 3.66 -15.18
C THR A 152 0.03 3.02 -14.32
N MET A 153 -0.25 1.85 -13.74
CA MET A 153 0.72 1.06 -12.98
C MET A 153 1.12 -0.19 -13.74
N THR A 154 2.40 -0.56 -13.63
CA THR A 154 2.93 -1.80 -14.18
C THR A 154 3.05 -2.83 -13.07
N LEU A 155 2.27 -3.90 -13.14
CA LEU A 155 2.08 -4.89 -12.08
C LEU A 155 2.43 -6.30 -12.54
N ILE A 156 2.71 -7.18 -11.57
CA ILE A 156 2.69 -8.64 -11.74
C ILE A 156 1.25 -9.10 -11.61
N GLN A 157 0.77 -9.92 -12.54
CA GLN A 157 -0.52 -10.61 -12.43
C GLN A 157 -0.30 -12.05 -11.98
N THR A 158 -1.14 -12.53 -11.06
CA THR A 158 -1.13 -13.89 -10.54
C THR A 158 -2.56 -14.42 -10.37
N ASP A 159 -2.74 -15.74 -10.49
CA ASP A 159 -3.98 -16.44 -10.15
C ASP A 159 -4.02 -16.94 -8.69
N ALA A 160 -2.94 -16.70 -7.92
CA ALA A 160 -3.00 -16.86 -6.48
C ALA A 160 -4.07 -15.92 -5.91
N ALA A 161 -4.95 -16.41 -5.06
CA ALA A 161 -6.07 -15.63 -4.53
C ALA A 161 -5.57 -14.44 -3.71
N ILE A 162 -5.83 -13.23 -4.21
CA ILE A 162 -5.55 -11.95 -3.56
C ILE A 162 -6.90 -11.31 -3.19
N ASN A 163 -7.18 -11.25 -1.90
CA ASN A 163 -8.44 -10.78 -1.34
C ASN A 163 -8.21 -9.64 -0.34
N PRO A 164 -9.25 -8.89 0.06
CA PRO A 164 -9.16 -7.90 1.14
C PRO A 164 -8.44 -8.45 2.37
N GLY A 165 -7.49 -7.70 2.90
CA GLY A 165 -6.58 -8.10 3.97
C GLY A 165 -5.22 -8.63 3.49
N ASN A 166 -5.09 -9.13 2.26
CA ASN A 166 -3.79 -9.50 1.67
C ASN A 166 -3.00 -8.30 1.15
N SER A 167 -3.64 -7.13 0.96
CA SER A 167 -2.97 -5.88 0.58
C SER A 167 -1.81 -5.58 1.50
N GLY A 168 -0.66 -5.24 0.94
CA GLY A 168 0.60 -5.01 1.65
C GLY A 168 1.34 -6.28 2.07
N GLY A 169 0.76 -7.47 1.85
CA GLY A 169 1.40 -8.76 2.05
C GLY A 169 2.34 -9.17 0.93
N ALA A 170 2.98 -10.31 1.09
CA ALA A 170 4.05 -10.79 0.20
C ALA A 170 3.53 -11.64 -0.94
N LEU A 171 4.02 -11.39 -2.16
CA LEU A 171 4.07 -12.35 -3.25
C LEU A 171 5.49 -12.93 -3.31
N LEU A 172 5.60 -14.25 -3.24
CA LEU A 172 6.87 -14.98 -3.12
C LEU A 172 7.05 -15.93 -4.30
N ASN A 173 8.30 -16.19 -4.66
CA ASN A 173 8.65 -17.30 -5.55
C ASN A 173 8.73 -18.64 -4.78
N SER A 174 9.05 -19.73 -5.48
CA SER A 174 9.18 -21.08 -4.91
C SER A 174 10.31 -21.21 -3.88
N LYS A 175 11.27 -20.29 -3.86
CA LYS A 175 12.37 -20.24 -2.88
C LYS A 175 11.97 -19.49 -1.60
N GLY A 176 10.81 -18.80 -1.59
CA GLY A 176 10.38 -17.93 -0.49
C GLY A 176 10.99 -16.53 -0.53
N GLU A 177 11.48 -16.11 -1.66
CA GLU A 177 12.00 -14.76 -1.87
C GLU A 177 10.87 -13.83 -2.29
N LEU A 178 10.86 -12.60 -1.78
CA LEU A 178 9.87 -11.58 -2.08
C LEU A 178 10.04 -11.07 -3.51
N ILE A 179 9.05 -11.31 -4.36
CA ILE A 179 9.03 -10.87 -5.76
C ILE A 179 8.03 -9.74 -6.02
N GLY A 180 7.07 -9.54 -5.11
CA GLY A 180 6.09 -8.44 -5.22
C GLY A 180 5.37 -8.18 -3.91
N ILE A 181 4.68 -7.04 -3.85
CA ILE A 181 3.81 -6.63 -2.73
C ILE A 181 2.38 -6.72 -3.24
N ASN A 182 1.57 -7.58 -2.61
CA ASN A 182 0.18 -7.81 -3.01
C ASN A 182 -0.65 -6.53 -2.89
N THR A 183 -1.57 -6.29 -3.83
CA THR A 183 -2.50 -5.18 -3.77
C THR A 183 -3.87 -5.58 -4.32
N VAL A 184 -4.91 -5.36 -3.53
CA VAL A 184 -6.32 -5.62 -3.92
C VAL A 184 -6.92 -4.41 -4.64
N LYS A 185 -6.36 -3.20 -4.44
CA LYS A 185 -6.89 -1.94 -4.99
C LYS A 185 -7.17 -1.98 -6.51
N TYR A 186 -6.45 -2.85 -7.23
CA TYR A 186 -6.50 -2.94 -8.68
C TYR A 186 -7.19 -4.21 -9.19
N SER A 187 -7.70 -5.05 -8.29
CA SER A 187 -8.49 -6.23 -8.64
C SER A 187 -9.93 -5.82 -8.93
N SER A 188 -10.54 -6.33 -10.00
CA SER A 188 -11.97 -6.17 -10.24
C SER A 188 -12.73 -7.16 -9.38
N GLU A 189 -13.75 -6.71 -8.66
CA GLU A 189 -14.61 -7.58 -7.83
C GLU A 189 -15.37 -8.62 -8.67
N ASP A 190 -15.55 -8.33 -9.97
CA ASP A 190 -16.29 -9.17 -10.90
C ASP A 190 -15.44 -10.22 -11.63
N VAL A 191 -14.10 -10.26 -11.39
CA VAL A 191 -13.19 -11.14 -12.12
C VAL A 191 -12.40 -12.02 -11.17
N GLU A 192 -12.78 -13.29 -11.07
CA GLU A 192 -12.05 -14.28 -10.30
C GLU A 192 -10.72 -14.66 -10.98
N GLY A 193 -9.70 -15.00 -10.17
CA GLY A 193 -8.40 -15.48 -10.67
C GLY A 193 -7.47 -14.40 -11.22
N MET A 194 -7.73 -13.12 -10.95
CA MET A 194 -6.86 -12.01 -11.32
C MET A 194 -6.40 -11.23 -10.09
N GLY A 195 -5.28 -11.63 -9.51
CA GLY A 195 -4.60 -10.92 -8.45
C GLY A 195 -3.44 -10.08 -8.99
N TYR A 196 -3.08 -9.02 -8.29
CA TYR A 196 -2.00 -8.13 -8.69
C TYR A 196 -1.00 -7.89 -7.55
N ALA A 197 0.26 -7.68 -7.94
CA ALA A 197 1.32 -7.30 -7.01
C ALA A 197 2.26 -6.26 -7.63
N ILE A 198 2.73 -5.33 -6.82
CA ILE A 198 3.74 -4.34 -7.19
C ILE A 198 5.09 -5.05 -7.25
N PRO A 199 5.83 -5.04 -8.40
CA PRO A 199 7.11 -5.73 -8.52
C PRO A 199 8.13 -5.23 -7.51
N ILE A 200 8.88 -6.14 -6.87
CA ILE A 200 9.85 -5.76 -5.83
C ILE A 200 10.96 -4.84 -6.34
N ASN A 201 11.40 -5.00 -7.59
CA ASN A 201 12.44 -4.14 -8.16
C ASN A 201 11.94 -2.70 -8.39
N THR A 202 10.63 -2.52 -8.64
CA THR A 202 9.98 -1.20 -8.68
C THR A 202 9.81 -0.62 -7.27
N ALA A 203 9.40 -1.45 -6.31
CA ALA A 203 9.14 -1.03 -4.94
C ALA A 203 10.41 -0.65 -4.16
N LYS A 204 11.51 -1.40 -4.35
CA LYS A 204 12.76 -1.24 -3.58
C LYS A 204 13.34 0.17 -3.57
N PRO A 205 13.52 0.89 -4.69
CA PRO A 205 14.04 2.25 -4.66
C PRO A 205 13.11 3.22 -3.92
N ILE A 206 11.80 3.05 -4.06
CA ILE A 206 10.78 3.85 -3.36
C ILE A 206 10.86 3.59 -1.86
N ILE A 207 10.84 2.33 -1.44
CA ILE A 207 10.98 1.92 -0.04
C ILE A 207 12.23 2.54 0.59
N ASN A 208 13.37 2.52 -0.12
CA ASN A 208 14.61 3.12 0.38
C ASN A 208 14.50 4.63 0.61
N LYS A 209 13.78 5.36 -0.24
CA LYS A 209 13.48 6.79 -0.04
C LYS A 209 12.61 6.99 1.20
N LEU A 210 11.53 6.20 1.33
CA LEU A 210 10.62 6.28 2.48
C LEU A 210 11.34 5.97 3.81
N ILE A 211 12.25 5.00 3.83
CA ILE A 211 13.06 4.67 5.03
C ILE A 211 13.96 5.84 5.43
N LYS A 212 14.52 6.56 4.49
CA LYS A 212 15.40 7.70 4.77
C LYS A 212 14.67 8.98 5.14
N ASN A 213 13.34 8.98 5.09
CA ASN A 213 12.52 10.20 5.17
C ASN A 213 12.87 11.21 4.06
N GLU A 214 13.41 10.73 2.94
CA GLU A 214 13.65 11.54 1.75
C GLU A 214 12.35 11.73 0.94
N ALA A 215 11.23 11.12 1.37
CA ALA A 215 9.91 11.52 0.92
C ALA A 215 9.66 12.92 1.47
N THR A 216 9.54 13.88 0.58
CA THR A 216 9.10 15.24 0.90
C THR A 216 7.80 15.14 1.70
N SER A 217 7.76 15.72 2.90
CA SER A 217 6.51 15.87 3.63
C SER A 217 5.51 16.60 2.71
N GLU A 218 4.20 16.41 2.89
CA GLU A 218 3.21 17.16 2.10
C GLU A 218 3.46 18.68 2.14
N SER A 219 4.02 19.19 3.26
CA SER A 219 4.42 20.59 3.42
C SER A 219 5.64 20.99 2.59
N GLU A 220 6.44 20.04 2.12
CA GLU A 220 7.64 20.25 1.29
C GLU A 220 7.41 19.86 -0.18
N GLN A 221 6.27 19.26 -0.52
CA GLN A 221 5.91 19.00 -1.91
C GLN A 221 5.61 20.33 -2.60
N ALA A 222 6.26 20.54 -3.74
CA ALA A 222 5.90 21.65 -4.60
C ALA A 222 4.46 21.44 -5.09
N TYR A 223 3.56 22.36 -4.72
CA TYR A 223 2.18 22.32 -5.17
C TYR A 223 1.80 23.65 -5.81
N LEU A 224 0.95 23.58 -6.83
CA LEU A 224 0.50 24.77 -7.54
C LEU A 224 -0.54 25.56 -6.70
N GLY A 225 -1.36 24.83 -5.96
CA GLY A 225 -2.40 25.39 -5.10
C GLY A 225 -3.65 25.76 -5.87
N VAL A 226 -4.07 24.90 -6.76
CA VAL A 226 -5.35 24.94 -7.45
C VAL A 226 -6.16 23.69 -7.16
N SER A 227 -7.48 23.82 -7.12
CA SER A 227 -8.42 22.72 -7.18
C SER A 227 -9.07 22.75 -8.56
N GLY A 228 -9.10 21.61 -9.23
CA GLY A 228 -9.62 21.52 -10.58
C GLY A 228 -10.17 20.15 -10.93
N GLN A 229 -10.78 20.07 -12.08
CA GLN A 229 -11.32 18.85 -12.66
C GLN A 229 -10.70 18.60 -14.04
N THR A 230 -10.32 17.36 -14.29
CA THR A 230 -9.84 16.96 -15.61
C THR A 230 -11.01 16.93 -16.58
N ILE A 231 -10.85 17.64 -17.71
CA ILE A 231 -11.76 17.60 -18.85
C ILE A 231 -11.12 16.65 -19.88
N ASP A 232 -11.62 15.43 -19.92
CA ASP A 232 -11.21 14.46 -20.93
C ASP A 232 -11.82 14.76 -22.31
N SER A 233 -11.44 13.99 -23.32
CA SER A 233 -11.92 14.20 -24.69
C SER A 233 -13.44 14.03 -24.84
N SER A 234 -14.08 13.23 -24.01
CA SER A 234 -15.53 13.02 -24.05
C SER A 234 -16.28 14.20 -23.45
N MET A 235 -15.85 14.70 -22.30
CA MET A 235 -16.38 15.91 -21.67
C MET A 235 -16.12 17.15 -22.54
N ALA A 236 -14.91 17.26 -23.11
CA ALA A 236 -14.55 18.34 -24.02
C ALA A 236 -15.52 18.42 -25.21
N SER A 237 -15.83 17.29 -25.84
CA SER A 237 -16.79 17.22 -26.95
C SER A 237 -18.23 17.49 -26.52
N GLN A 238 -18.63 17.06 -25.33
CA GLN A 238 -20.00 17.22 -24.82
C GLN A 238 -20.32 18.68 -24.45
N PHE A 239 -19.34 19.42 -23.92
CA PHE A 239 -19.52 20.77 -23.40
C PHE A 239 -18.86 21.86 -24.24
N ASP A 240 -18.33 21.51 -25.42
CA ASP A 240 -17.60 22.43 -26.34
C ASP A 240 -16.46 23.18 -25.61
N MET A 241 -15.68 22.42 -24.83
CA MET A 241 -14.57 22.91 -24.03
C MET A 241 -13.24 22.30 -24.53
N PRO A 242 -12.10 22.97 -24.34
CA PRO A 242 -10.81 22.34 -24.58
C PRO A 242 -10.55 21.24 -23.56
N SER A 243 -9.92 20.14 -23.99
CA SER A 243 -9.41 19.11 -23.06
C SER A 243 -8.27 19.68 -22.21
N GLY A 244 -8.20 19.27 -20.92
CA GLY A 244 -7.19 19.76 -20.00
C GLY A 244 -7.70 19.78 -18.56
N VAL A 245 -7.16 20.66 -17.73
CA VAL A 245 -7.61 20.84 -16.34
C VAL A 245 -8.41 22.12 -16.23
N TYR A 246 -9.69 21.97 -15.87
CA TYR A 246 -10.54 23.12 -15.52
C TYR A 246 -10.28 23.49 -14.05
N VAL A 247 -9.70 24.68 -13.83
CA VAL A 247 -9.43 25.20 -12.49
C VAL A 247 -10.72 25.74 -11.88
N GLN A 248 -11.20 25.08 -10.83
CA GLN A 248 -12.42 25.48 -10.13
C GLN A 248 -12.13 26.47 -9.01
N GLN A 249 -10.98 26.35 -8.36
CA GLN A 249 -10.62 27.21 -7.25
C GLN A 249 -9.10 27.38 -7.16
N VAL A 250 -8.66 28.59 -6.82
CA VAL A 250 -7.28 28.89 -6.42
C VAL A 250 -7.22 28.98 -4.90
N ILE A 251 -6.33 28.17 -4.30
CA ILE A 251 -6.20 28.07 -2.85
C ILE A 251 -5.54 29.36 -2.32
N LYS A 252 -6.11 29.92 -1.25
CA LYS A 252 -5.60 31.14 -0.61
C LYS A 252 -4.15 30.95 -0.13
N SER A 253 -3.31 31.95 -0.37
CA SER A 253 -1.88 31.97 -0.03
C SER A 253 -1.01 30.97 -0.80
N SER A 254 -1.55 30.29 -1.81
CA SER A 254 -0.83 29.35 -2.66
C SER A 254 0.13 30.04 -3.64
N PRO A 255 1.05 29.29 -4.27
CA PRO A 255 1.85 29.78 -5.38
C PRO A 255 1.02 30.30 -6.54
N ALA A 256 -0.06 29.60 -6.92
CA ALA A 256 -0.96 30.04 -7.98
C ALA A 256 -1.59 31.40 -7.67
N GLN A 257 -2.07 31.63 -6.44
CA GLN A 257 -2.64 32.92 -6.06
C GLN A 257 -1.60 34.06 -6.09
N LYS A 258 -0.34 33.76 -5.73
CA LYS A 258 0.74 34.77 -5.75
C LYS A 258 1.21 35.13 -7.16
N ALA A 259 1.01 34.21 -8.08
CA ALA A 259 1.39 34.39 -9.50
C ALA A 259 0.34 35.16 -10.32
N GLY A 260 -0.90 35.28 -9.85
CA GLY A 260 -2.03 35.91 -10.54
C GLY A 260 -2.89 34.86 -11.20
#